data_cc0d675839258b933694bdedddb7f4b0
#
_entry.id   cc0d675839258b933694bdedddb7f4b0
#
_cell.length_a   1.000
_cell.length_b   1.000
_cell.length_c   1.000
_cell.angle_alpha   90.00
_cell.angle_beta   90.00
_cell.angle_gamma   90.00
#
_symmetry.space_group_name_H-M   'P 1'
#
loop_
_entity.id
_entity.type
_entity.pdbx_description
1 polymer ?
#
loop_
_entity_poly.entity_id
_entity_poly.type
_entity_poly.pdbx_seq_one_letter_code
_entity_poly.pdbx_strand_id
1 'polypeptide(L)'
;MKYKLLVLDLDGTLTNKQKKITPHTKETLLKIQEQGVKIALASGRPTYGIAPLAEQLELQKYEGYILAYNGGEIIDWKTKELMYKNLLDHDVLPYLYECAKKNDFAIVTYDGEYVLTEKPDDEYVLKEALLNVMKIKKVDNFLDAVKHPIAKCLIVGEPTRLAELEKEMYEHLKDRMGVFRSEPYFLELVPKGIDKAQSLAVLLKEIGLTREEMIAIGDGFNDLSMIQYAGLGIAMANAQEVVKENADFITLSNEEDGVAYAAEKFILS
;
A
#
# COMPACT_ATOMS: atom_id res chain seq x y z
N MET A 1 3.69 28.53 0.35
CA MET A 1 3.40 27.34 1.18
C MET A 1 4.64 26.47 1.22
N LYS A 2 5.05 25.96 2.38
CA LYS A 2 6.26 25.15 2.54
C LYS A 2 6.03 23.73 1.98
N TYR A 3 4.93 23.09 2.35
CA TYR A 3 4.63 21.73 1.95
C TYR A 3 3.73 21.71 0.71
N LYS A 4 4.08 20.91 -0.28
CA LYS A 4 3.40 20.81 -1.58
C LYS A 4 2.85 19.41 -1.86
N LEU A 5 3.31 18.40 -1.11
CA LEU A 5 2.85 17.02 -1.20
C LEU A 5 2.54 16.48 0.19
N LEU A 6 1.33 15.94 0.36
CA LEU A 6 0.91 15.18 1.54
C LEU A 6 0.77 13.70 1.14
N VAL A 7 1.58 12.84 1.74
CA VAL A 7 1.55 11.38 1.55
C VAL A 7 0.83 10.74 2.72
N LEU A 8 -0.17 9.92 2.41
CA LEU A 8 -1.02 9.27 3.41
C LEU A 8 -1.00 7.77 3.23
N ASP A 9 -0.68 7.02 4.29
CA ASP A 9 -1.09 5.64 4.38
C ASP A 9 -2.61 5.55 4.54
N LEU A 10 -3.19 4.37 4.33
CA LEU A 10 -4.64 4.15 4.33
C LEU A 10 -5.15 3.53 5.62
N ASP A 11 -4.73 2.30 5.90
CA ASP A 11 -5.30 1.46 6.95
C ASP A 11 -4.70 1.78 8.31
N GLY A 12 -5.49 2.37 9.21
CA GLY A 12 -4.98 2.88 10.50
C GLY A 12 -4.50 4.33 10.44
N THR A 13 -4.47 4.94 9.25
CA THR A 13 -4.07 6.34 9.02
C THR A 13 -5.21 7.16 8.44
N LEU A 14 -5.47 7.10 7.13
CA LEU A 14 -6.52 7.88 6.48
C LEU A 14 -7.91 7.35 6.82
N THR A 15 -8.05 6.03 6.97
CA THR A 15 -9.33 5.39 7.22
C THR A 15 -9.49 4.97 8.68
N ASN A 16 -10.70 5.11 9.19
CA ASN A 16 -11.11 4.61 10.51
C ASN A 16 -11.28 3.07 10.50
N LYS A 17 -11.68 2.47 11.65
CA LYS A 17 -11.94 1.03 11.78
C LYS A 17 -13.02 0.51 10.84
N GLN A 18 -13.92 1.36 10.36
CA GLN A 18 -14.94 1.02 9.36
C GLN A 18 -14.43 1.15 7.92
N LYS A 19 -13.11 1.38 7.73
CA LYS A 19 -12.46 1.58 6.44
C LYS A 19 -13.03 2.77 5.64
N LYS A 20 -13.41 3.84 6.35
CA LYS A 20 -13.99 5.06 5.77
C LYS A 20 -13.17 6.29 6.15
N ILE A 21 -13.08 7.23 5.22
CA ILE A 21 -12.62 8.59 5.50
C ILE A 21 -13.73 9.32 6.25
N THR A 22 -13.43 9.94 7.38
CA THR A 22 -14.41 10.72 8.12
C THR A 22 -14.78 12.00 7.36
N PRO A 23 -15.98 12.57 7.59
CA PRO A 23 -16.39 13.80 6.92
C PRO A 23 -15.42 14.97 7.16
N HIS A 24 -14.92 15.12 8.40
CA HIS A 24 -13.99 16.19 8.75
C HIS A 24 -12.63 16.03 8.04
N THR A 25 -12.04 14.82 8.09
CA THR A 25 -10.80 14.53 7.37
C THR A 25 -10.97 14.76 5.86
N LYS A 26 -12.09 14.31 5.26
CA LYS A 26 -12.37 14.55 3.84
C LYS A 26 -12.43 16.04 3.51
N GLU A 27 -13.18 16.85 4.27
CA GLU A 27 -13.31 18.27 4.04
C GLU A 27 -11.97 19.00 4.15
N THR A 28 -11.17 18.66 5.17
CA THR A 28 -9.83 19.24 5.37
C THR A 28 -8.89 18.90 4.22
N LEU A 29 -8.90 17.65 3.73
CA LEU A 29 -8.07 17.23 2.62
C LEU A 29 -8.49 17.90 1.29
N LEU A 30 -9.77 18.12 1.06
CA LEU A 30 -10.22 18.89 -0.09
C LEU A 30 -9.75 20.34 -0.02
N LYS A 31 -9.82 20.98 1.15
CA LYS A 31 -9.33 22.35 1.36
C LYS A 31 -7.84 22.53 1.08
N ILE A 32 -6.99 21.61 1.52
CA ILE A 32 -5.55 21.69 1.21
C ILE A 32 -5.27 21.51 -0.27
N GLN A 33 -6.02 20.66 -0.96
CA GLN A 33 -5.91 20.48 -2.41
C GLN A 33 -6.34 21.74 -3.18
N GLU A 34 -7.39 22.44 -2.73
CA GLU A 34 -7.80 23.74 -3.26
C GLU A 34 -6.71 24.82 -3.13
N GLN A 35 -5.83 24.70 -2.13
CA GLN A 35 -4.65 25.54 -1.95
C GLN A 35 -3.43 25.10 -2.76
N GLY A 36 -3.56 24.03 -3.55
CA GLY A 36 -2.50 23.55 -4.44
C GLY A 36 -1.59 22.48 -3.82
N VAL A 37 -1.90 21.94 -2.62
CA VAL A 37 -1.19 20.79 -2.07
C VAL A 37 -1.69 19.52 -2.72
N LYS A 38 -0.78 18.73 -3.31
CA LYS A 38 -1.12 17.44 -3.90
C LYS A 38 -1.19 16.35 -2.83
N ILE A 39 -2.00 15.34 -3.04
CA ILE A 39 -2.11 14.17 -2.16
C ILE A 39 -1.61 12.94 -2.90
N ALA A 40 -0.81 12.12 -2.23
CA ALA A 40 -0.42 10.79 -2.66
C ALA A 40 -0.94 9.76 -1.64
N LEU A 41 -1.72 8.78 -2.10
CA LEU A 41 -2.16 7.65 -1.29
C LEU A 41 -1.16 6.50 -1.43
N ALA A 42 -0.50 6.11 -0.34
CA ALA A 42 0.57 5.10 -0.34
C ALA A 42 0.17 3.88 0.51
N SER A 43 -0.12 2.75 -0.14
CA SER A 43 -0.65 1.56 0.54
C SER A 43 -0.08 0.25 -0.01
N GLY A 44 -0.10 -0.80 0.82
CA GLY A 44 0.15 -2.18 0.39
C GLY A 44 -0.97 -2.79 -0.47
N ARG A 45 -2.12 -2.11 -0.56
CA ARG A 45 -3.26 -2.55 -1.37
C ARG A 45 -2.95 -2.49 -2.86
N PRO A 46 -3.63 -3.33 -3.68
CA PRO A 46 -3.65 -3.16 -5.13
C PRO A 46 -4.31 -1.84 -5.52
N THR A 47 -3.96 -1.31 -6.69
CA THR A 47 -4.50 -0.04 -7.22
C THR A 47 -6.02 0.03 -7.16
N TYR A 48 -6.71 -1.07 -7.50
CA TYR A 48 -8.16 -1.15 -7.46
C TYR A 48 -8.72 -0.94 -6.04
N GLY A 49 -8.05 -1.46 -5.00
CA GLY A 49 -8.45 -1.29 -3.59
C GLY A 49 -8.23 0.13 -3.04
N ILE A 50 -7.38 0.94 -3.71
CA ILE A 50 -7.11 2.35 -3.35
C ILE A 50 -8.06 3.30 -4.08
N ALA A 51 -8.43 2.97 -5.32
CA ALA A 51 -9.20 3.81 -6.23
C ALA A 51 -10.46 4.45 -5.60
N PRO A 52 -11.31 3.75 -4.83
CA PRO A 52 -12.50 4.36 -4.23
C PRO A 52 -12.20 5.50 -3.24
N LEU A 53 -11.05 5.45 -2.55
CA LEU A 53 -10.62 6.51 -1.64
C LEU A 53 -10.05 7.71 -2.43
N ALA A 54 -9.30 7.44 -3.49
CA ALA A 54 -8.80 8.47 -4.41
C ALA A 54 -9.94 9.25 -5.08
N GLU A 55 -11.03 8.56 -5.44
CA GLU A 55 -12.24 9.18 -5.99
C GLU A 55 -12.95 10.06 -4.94
N GLN A 56 -13.09 9.58 -3.70
CA GLN A 56 -13.69 10.36 -2.61
C GLN A 56 -12.93 11.66 -2.32
N LEU A 57 -11.60 11.67 -2.51
CA LEU A 57 -10.72 12.83 -2.36
C LEU A 57 -10.54 13.64 -3.65
N GLU A 58 -11.27 13.31 -4.71
CA GLU A 58 -11.20 13.99 -6.01
C GLU A 58 -9.76 14.10 -6.57
N LEU A 59 -8.89 13.08 -6.32
CA LEU A 59 -7.49 13.15 -6.72
C LEU A 59 -7.29 13.35 -8.22
N GLN A 60 -8.25 12.92 -9.06
CA GLN A 60 -8.20 13.18 -10.51
C GLN A 60 -8.27 14.68 -10.81
N LYS A 61 -9.11 15.43 -10.11
CA LYS A 61 -9.28 16.88 -10.27
C LYS A 61 -8.06 17.65 -9.77
N TYR A 62 -7.50 17.21 -8.64
CA TYR A 62 -6.40 17.89 -7.95
C TYR A 62 -5.01 17.31 -8.26
N GLU A 63 -4.91 16.48 -9.30
CA GLU A 63 -3.62 15.94 -9.79
C GLU A 63 -2.86 15.15 -8.70
N GLY A 64 -3.59 14.32 -7.95
CA GLY A 64 -3.01 13.45 -6.93
C GLY A 64 -2.43 12.16 -7.50
N TYR A 65 -1.80 11.37 -6.63
CA TYR A 65 -1.09 10.15 -6.98
C TYR A 65 -1.55 8.94 -6.16
N ILE A 66 -1.36 7.75 -6.72
CA ILE A 66 -1.48 6.49 -5.99
C ILE A 66 -0.13 5.77 -6.03
N LEU A 67 0.35 5.33 -4.85
CA LEU A 67 1.43 4.39 -4.67
C LEU A 67 0.83 3.07 -4.18
N ALA A 68 0.60 2.14 -5.07
CA ALA A 68 0.07 0.81 -4.77
C ALA A 68 1.19 -0.20 -4.45
N TYR A 69 0.84 -1.31 -3.82
CA TYR A 69 1.76 -2.41 -3.49
C TYR A 69 2.99 -1.95 -2.70
N ASN A 70 2.80 -1.06 -1.70
CA ASN A 70 3.88 -0.42 -0.94
C ASN A 70 4.89 0.34 -1.82
N GLY A 71 4.44 0.92 -2.93
CA GLY A 71 5.26 1.62 -3.90
C GLY A 71 5.75 0.76 -5.07
N GLY A 72 5.22 -0.45 -5.24
CA GLY A 72 5.46 -1.27 -6.43
C GLY A 72 4.96 -0.63 -7.72
N GLU A 73 3.94 0.21 -7.62
CA GLU A 73 3.42 1.02 -8.73
C GLU A 73 3.16 2.45 -8.28
N ILE A 74 3.48 3.40 -9.16
CA ILE A 74 3.10 4.82 -9.00
C ILE A 74 2.24 5.22 -10.18
N ILE A 75 1.07 5.76 -9.90
CA ILE A 75 0.10 6.16 -10.89
C ILE A 75 -0.25 7.64 -10.71
N ASP A 76 -0.10 8.42 -11.78
CA ASP A 76 -0.72 9.74 -11.87
C ASP A 76 -2.25 9.56 -11.97
N TRP A 77 -2.98 10.00 -10.93
CA TRP A 77 -4.41 9.73 -10.89
C TRP A 77 -5.22 10.62 -11.83
N LYS A 78 -4.66 11.75 -12.32
CA LYS A 78 -5.29 12.59 -13.32
C LYS A 78 -5.28 11.96 -14.70
N THR A 79 -4.09 11.51 -15.15
CA THR A 79 -3.88 10.94 -16.48
C THR A 79 -4.11 9.44 -16.55
N LYS A 80 -4.12 8.75 -15.38
CA LYS A 80 -4.10 7.28 -15.22
C LYS A 80 -2.81 6.65 -15.77
N GLU A 81 -1.77 7.44 -15.98
CA GLU A 81 -0.48 6.97 -16.45
C GLU A 81 0.28 6.24 -15.33
N LEU A 82 0.84 5.09 -15.67
CA LEU A 82 1.74 4.36 -14.80
C LEU A 82 3.15 4.98 -14.90
N MET A 83 3.50 5.83 -13.93
CA MET A 83 4.77 6.58 -13.90
C MET A 83 5.96 5.70 -13.50
N TYR A 84 5.72 4.70 -12.65
CA TYR A 84 6.74 3.79 -12.14
C TYR A 84 6.15 2.42 -11.86
N LYS A 85 6.93 1.37 -12.09
CA LYS A 85 6.62 0.01 -11.69
C LYS A 85 7.88 -0.74 -11.28
N ASN A 86 7.76 -1.53 -10.24
CA ASN A 86 8.72 -2.54 -9.83
C ASN A 86 7.97 -3.88 -9.73
N LEU A 87 8.33 -4.84 -10.58
CA LEU A 87 7.58 -6.08 -10.77
C LEU A 87 8.42 -7.28 -10.36
N LEU A 88 7.77 -8.35 -9.93
CA LEU A 88 8.41 -9.64 -9.68
C LEU A 88 9.00 -10.20 -10.97
N ASP A 89 10.21 -10.74 -10.87
CA ASP A 89 10.78 -11.54 -11.93
C ASP A 89 9.87 -12.74 -12.22
N HIS A 90 9.47 -12.90 -13.47
CA HIS A 90 8.50 -13.94 -13.84
C HIS A 90 9.03 -15.36 -13.58
N ASP A 91 10.35 -15.56 -13.56
CA ASP A 91 11.00 -16.86 -13.34
C ASP A 91 10.89 -17.37 -11.89
N VAL A 92 10.48 -16.51 -10.92
CA VAL A 92 10.20 -16.96 -9.54
C VAL A 92 8.82 -17.61 -9.39
N LEU A 93 7.86 -17.28 -10.27
CA LEU A 93 6.46 -17.71 -10.14
C LEU A 93 6.28 -19.23 -10.07
N PRO A 94 7.00 -20.07 -10.87
CA PRO A 94 6.89 -21.51 -10.74
C PRO A 94 7.26 -22.03 -9.34
N TYR A 95 8.30 -21.47 -8.72
CA TYR A 95 8.70 -21.84 -7.36
C TYR A 95 7.64 -21.42 -6.33
N LEU A 96 7.11 -20.18 -6.43
CA LEU A 96 6.06 -19.70 -5.52
C LEU A 96 4.81 -20.58 -5.60
N TYR A 97 4.41 -20.93 -6.82
CA TYR A 97 3.26 -21.80 -7.09
C TYR A 97 3.45 -23.20 -6.50
N GLU A 98 4.61 -23.82 -6.71
CA GLU A 98 4.92 -25.15 -6.15
C GLU A 98 4.95 -25.12 -4.61
N CYS A 99 5.48 -24.07 -3.99
CA CYS A 99 5.44 -23.90 -2.54
C CYS A 99 3.99 -23.85 -2.01
N ALA A 100 3.13 -23.06 -2.65
CA ALA A 100 1.72 -22.98 -2.28
C ALA A 100 1.02 -24.33 -2.45
N LYS A 101 1.20 -24.98 -3.60
CA LYS A 101 0.57 -26.26 -3.94
C LYS A 101 0.99 -27.40 -3.01
N LYS A 102 2.29 -27.54 -2.74
CA LYS A 102 2.84 -28.56 -1.83
C LYS A 102 2.27 -28.46 -0.41
N ASN A 103 1.98 -27.25 0.03
CA ASN A 103 1.44 -26.97 1.36
C ASN A 103 -0.08 -26.88 1.40
N ASP A 104 -0.75 -27.11 0.27
CA ASP A 104 -2.21 -26.96 0.11
C ASP A 104 -2.73 -25.55 0.47
N PHE A 105 -1.93 -24.52 0.23
CA PHE A 105 -2.32 -23.12 0.37
C PHE A 105 -2.92 -22.56 -0.93
N ALA A 106 -3.68 -21.48 -0.83
CA ALA A 106 -4.07 -20.69 -1.98
C ALA A 106 -2.97 -19.69 -2.34
N ILE A 107 -2.75 -19.52 -3.65
CA ILE A 107 -1.92 -18.44 -4.19
C ILE A 107 -2.80 -17.46 -4.95
N VAL A 108 -2.56 -16.17 -4.78
CA VAL A 108 -3.33 -15.12 -5.44
C VAL A 108 -2.43 -14.05 -6.05
N THR A 109 -2.89 -13.42 -7.11
CA THR A 109 -2.38 -12.15 -7.65
C THR A 109 -3.55 -11.33 -8.17
N TYR A 110 -3.29 -10.18 -8.80
CA TYR A 110 -4.30 -9.22 -9.16
C TYR A 110 -4.29 -8.93 -10.67
N ASP A 111 -5.49 -8.79 -11.23
CA ASP A 111 -5.71 -8.40 -12.63
C ASP A 111 -6.92 -7.46 -12.71
N GLY A 112 -6.66 -6.15 -12.82
CA GLY A 112 -7.70 -5.13 -12.80
C GLY A 112 -8.54 -5.20 -11.52
N GLU A 113 -9.83 -5.51 -11.67
CA GLU A 113 -10.79 -5.64 -10.56
C GLU A 113 -10.81 -7.03 -9.91
N TYR A 114 -9.96 -7.97 -10.35
CA TYR A 114 -10.01 -9.36 -9.96
C TYR A 114 -8.80 -9.79 -9.11
N VAL A 115 -9.09 -10.56 -8.07
CA VAL A 115 -8.14 -11.46 -7.40
C VAL A 115 -8.15 -12.79 -8.17
N LEU A 116 -7.02 -13.17 -8.76
CA LEU A 116 -6.87 -14.42 -9.52
C LEU A 116 -6.41 -15.55 -8.59
N THR A 117 -7.09 -16.70 -8.64
CA THR A 117 -6.75 -17.88 -7.83
C THR A 117 -7.35 -19.16 -8.41
N GLU A 118 -6.76 -20.32 -8.08
CA GLU A 118 -7.36 -21.63 -8.30
C GLU A 118 -8.38 -22.02 -7.22
N LYS A 119 -8.30 -21.37 -6.02
CA LYS A 119 -9.13 -21.69 -4.84
C LYS A 119 -10.07 -20.53 -4.47
N PRO A 120 -11.13 -20.26 -5.25
CA PRO A 120 -11.99 -19.08 -5.06
C PRO A 120 -12.81 -19.09 -3.77
N ASP A 121 -13.03 -20.27 -3.17
CA ASP A 121 -13.84 -20.45 -1.96
C ASP A 121 -12.98 -20.50 -0.68
N ASP A 122 -11.65 -20.32 -0.78
CA ASP A 122 -10.76 -20.26 0.38
C ASP A 122 -11.09 -19.05 1.25
N GLU A 123 -11.18 -19.23 2.57
CA GLU A 123 -11.61 -18.19 3.50
C GLU A 123 -10.68 -16.96 3.51
N TYR A 124 -9.37 -17.16 3.29
CA TYR A 124 -8.39 -16.08 3.27
C TYR A 124 -8.37 -15.36 1.93
N VAL A 125 -8.67 -16.06 0.83
CA VAL A 125 -8.92 -15.45 -0.48
C VAL A 125 -10.16 -14.56 -0.42
N LEU A 126 -11.24 -15.04 0.21
CA LEU A 126 -12.45 -14.24 0.43
C LEU A 126 -12.17 -12.99 1.27
N LYS A 127 -11.33 -13.11 2.32
CA LYS A 127 -10.90 -11.96 3.13
C LYS A 127 -10.12 -10.93 2.30
N GLU A 128 -9.15 -11.38 1.49
CA GLU A 128 -8.36 -10.49 0.64
C GLU A 128 -9.24 -9.74 -0.37
N ALA A 129 -10.14 -10.45 -1.03
CA ALA A 129 -11.08 -9.84 -1.96
C ALA A 129 -12.01 -8.81 -1.27
N LEU A 130 -12.50 -9.14 -0.08
CA LEU A 130 -13.36 -8.25 0.70
C LEU A 130 -12.63 -6.98 1.15
N LEU A 131 -11.39 -7.11 1.67
CA LEU A 131 -10.57 -5.99 2.12
C LEU A 131 -10.30 -4.97 1.01
N ASN A 132 -10.12 -5.46 -0.22
CA ASN A 132 -9.82 -4.63 -1.38
C ASN A 132 -11.06 -4.32 -2.25
N VAL A 133 -12.26 -4.77 -1.85
CA VAL A 133 -13.52 -4.61 -2.60
C VAL A 133 -13.38 -5.14 -4.04
N MET A 134 -12.65 -6.25 -4.20
CA MET A 134 -12.35 -6.88 -5.48
C MET A 134 -13.23 -8.12 -5.72
N LYS A 135 -13.41 -8.47 -7.00
CA LYS A 135 -14.04 -9.72 -7.41
C LYS A 135 -13.02 -10.85 -7.42
N ILE A 136 -13.47 -12.08 -7.24
CA ILE A 136 -12.62 -13.27 -7.39
C ILE A 136 -12.83 -13.86 -8.78
N LYS A 137 -11.73 -14.14 -9.47
CA LYS A 137 -11.73 -14.85 -10.76
C LYS A 137 -10.99 -16.16 -10.58
N LYS A 138 -11.77 -17.26 -10.65
CA LYS A 138 -11.20 -18.60 -10.68
C LYS A 138 -10.40 -18.81 -11.96
N VAL A 139 -9.21 -19.37 -11.82
CA VAL A 139 -8.37 -19.84 -12.94
C VAL A 139 -8.16 -21.36 -12.83
N ASP A 140 -7.97 -22.03 -13.94
CA ASP A 140 -7.73 -23.48 -13.95
C ASP A 140 -6.28 -23.83 -13.56
N ASN A 141 -5.33 -22.97 -13.95
CA ASN A 141 -3.93 -23.06 -13.58
C ASN A 141 -3.37 -21.64 -13.40
N PHE A 142 -2.75 -21.39 -12.24
CA PHE A 142 -2.23 -20.07 -11.88
C PHE A 142 -1.12 -19.61 -12.84
N LEU A 143 -0.18 -20.48 -13.18
CA LEU A 143 0.94 -20.15 -14.06
C LEU A 143 0.49 -19.88 -15.51
N ASP A 144 -0.57 -20.55 -15.96
CA ASP A 144 -1.14 -20.31 -17.29
C ASP A 144 -1.91 -19.00 -17.36
N ALA A 145 -2.49 -18.58 -16.24
CA ALA A 145 -3.23 -17.31 -16.15
C ALA A 145 -2.30 -16.09 -16.03
N VAL A 146 -1.13 -16.25 -15.38
CA VAL A 146 -0.19 -15.16 -15.09
C VAL A 146 1.01 -15.24 -16.02
N LYS A 147 0.86 -14.74 -17.25
CA LYS A 147 1.90 -14.76 -18.30
C LYS A 147 2.73 -13.48 -18.41
N HIS A 148 2.48 -12.51 -17.56
CA HIS A 148 3.19 -11.22 -17.52
C HIS A 148 3.74 -10.95 -16.11
N PRO A 149 4.76 -10.13 -15.98
CA PRO A 149 5.27 -9.71 -14.68
C PRO A 149 4.19 -9.05 -13.83
N ILE A 150 4.16 -9.33 -12.54
CA ILE A 150 3.16 -8.86 -11.59
C ILE A 150 3.81 -8.07 -10.45
N ALA A 151 3.08 -7.14 -9.85
CA ALA A 151 3.60 -6.31 -8.77
C ALA A 151 3.71 -7.09 -7.44
N LYS A 152 2.83 -8.08 -7.23
CA LYS A 152 2.74 -8.81 -5.98
C LYS A 152 2.02 -10.16 -6.16
N CYS A 153 2.47 -11.14 -5.38
CA CYS A 153 1.76 -12.37 -5.11
C CYS A 153 1.46 -12.50 -3.61
N LEU A 154 0.37 -13.17 -3.23
CA LEU A 154 0.16 -13.66 -1.87
C LEU A 154 0.06 -15.18 -1.87
N ILE A 155 0.65 -15.82 -0.85
CA ILE A 155 0.23 -17.15 -0.42
C ILE A 155 -0.59 -16.95 0.84
N VAL A 156 -1.78 -17.54 0.88
CA VAL A 156 -2.72 -17.36 1.98
C VAL A 156 -3.11 -18.69 2.60
N GLY A 157 -3.28 -18.71 3.93
CA GLY A 157 -3.61 -19.94 4.61
C GLY A 157 -3.54 -19.85 6.13
N GLU A 158 -3.60 -21.02 6.79
CA GLU A 158 -3.59 -21.14 8.24
C GLU A 158 -2.30 -20.53 8.83
N PRO A 159 -2.43 -19.62 9.84
CA PRO A 159 -1.34 -18.80 10.32
C PRO A 159 -0.08 -19.54 10.78
N THR A 160 -0.22 -20.65 11.51
CA THR A 160 0.93 -21.40 12.06
C THR A 160 1.74 -22.04 10.95
N ARG A 161 1.08 -22.73 10.03
CA ARG A 161 1.71 -23.39 8.88
C ARG A 161 2.30 -22.35 7.90
N LEU A 162 1.62 -21.22 7.74
CA LEU A 162 2.10 -20.12 6.88
C LEU A 162 3.38 -19.49 7.45
N ALA A 163 3.50 -19.41 8.80
CA ALA A 163 4.71 -18.93 9.46
C ALA A 163 5.92 -19.86 9.25
N GLU A 164 5.69 -21.16 9.14
CA GLU A 164 6.75 -22.13 8.82
C GLU A 164 7.21 -21.98 7.36
N LEU A 165 6.24 -21.85 6.44
CA LEU A 165 6.53 -21.63 5.03
C LEU A 165 7.26 -20.29 4.80
N GLU A 166 6.89 -19.22 5.52
CA GLU A 166 7.59 -17.92 5.47
C GLU A 166 9.08 -18.08 5.72
N LYS A 167 9.46 -18.81 6.78
CA LYS A 167 10.88 -19.04 7.13
C LYS A 167 11.62 -19.79 6.02
N GLU A 168 11.01 -20.86 5.49
CA GLU A 168 11.60 -21.65 4.40
C GLU A 168 11.80 -20.77 3.15
N MET A 169 10.76 -20.05 2.73
CA MET A 169 10.81 -19.22 1.54
C MET A 169 11.73 -18.00 1.71
N TYR A 170 11.77 -17.39 2.90
CA TYR A 170 12.68 -16.28 3.19
C TYR A 170 14.14 -16.68 3.00
N GLU A 171 14.57 -17.81 3.57
CA GLU A 171 15.97 -18.29 3.40
C GLU A 171 16.33 -18.56 1.93
N HIS A 172 15.39 -19.00 1.11
CA HIS A 172 15.62 -19.27 -0.30
C HIS A 172 15.58 -18.01 -1.19
N LEU A 173 14.77 -16.99 -0.82
CA LEU A 173 14.41 -15.88 -1.71
C LEU A 173 14.87 -14.51 -1.23
N LYS A 174 15.40 -14.35 0.00
CA LYS A 174 15.80 -13.06 0.61
C LYS A 174 16.75 -12.21 -0.25
N ASP A 175 17.53 -12.85 -1.11
CA ASP A 175 18.44 -12.14 -2.03
C ASP A 175 17.77 -11.70 -3.34
N ARG A 176 16.58 -12.23 -3.64
CA ARG A 176 15.86 -12.01 -4.90
C ARG A 176 14.59 -11.20 -4.74
N MET A 177 13.88 -11.34 -3.62
CA MET A 177 12.58 -10.74 -3.41
C MET A 177 12.27 -10.52 -1.93
N GLY A 178 11.23 -9.74 -1.64
CA GLY A 178 10.67 -9.60 -0.31
C GLY A 178 9.72 -10.76 0.01
N VAL A 179 9.90 -11.36 1.20
CA VAL A 179 9.07 -12.45 1.73
C VAL A 179 8.77 -12.11 3.18
N PHE A 180 7.54 -11.76 3.51
CA PHE A 180 7.12 -11.41 4.87
C PHE A 180 5.60 -11.52 5.03
N ARG A 181 5.11 -11.65 6.25
CA ARG A 181 3.66 -11.62 6.51
C ARG A 181 3.19 -10.22 6.88
N SER A 182 2.19 -9.72 6.15
CA SER A 182 1.47 -8.48 6.49
C SER A 182 0.38 -8.75 7.54
N GLU A 183 -0.23 -9.92 7.47
CA GLU A 183 -1.18 -10.46 8.45
C GLU A 183 -0.78 -11.91 8.77
N PRO A 184 -1.19 -12.47 9.90
CA PRO A 184 -0.83 -13.86 10.24
C PRO A 184 -1.12 -14.88 9.14
N TYR A 185 -2.11 -14.62 8.30
CA TYR A 185 -2.61 -15.48 7.23
C TYR A 185 -2.30 -14.97 5.81
N PHE A 186 -1.53 -13.89 5.65
CA PHE A 186 -1.11 -13.32 4.36
C PHE A 186 0.41 -13.27 4.25
N LEU A 187 1.00 -14.14 3.44
CA LEU A 187 2.41 -14.13 3.08
C LEU A 187 2.62 -13.32 1.81
N GLU A 188 3.19 -12.13 1.97
CA GLU A 188 3.52 -11.20 0.90
C GLU A 188 4.77 -11.63 0.15
N LEU A 189 4.66 -11.67 -1.16
CA LEU A 189 5.73 -12.01 -2.09
C LEU A 189 5.84 -10.84 -3.08
N VAL A 190 6.85 -9.99 -2.88
CA VAL A 190 7.01 -8.71 -3.57
C VAL A 190 8.41 -8.57 -4.17
N PRO A 191 8.63 -7.70 -5.16
CA PRO A 191 9.96 -7.40 -5.66
C PRO A 191 10.93 -6.99 -4.55
N LYS A 192 12.22 -7.28 -4.73
CA LYS A 192 13.24 -6.88 -3.77
C LYS A 192 13.31 -5.35 -3.67
N GLY A 193 13.43 -4.86 -2.44
CA GLY A 193 13.59 -3.43 -2.20
C GLY A 193 12.32 -2.62 -2.40
N ILE A 194 11.14 -3.25 -2.43
CA ILE A 194 9.88 -2.51 -2.34
C ILE A 194 9.86 -1.75 -1.03
N ASP A 195 9.76 -0.43 -1.14
CA ASP A 195 9.79 0.48 -0.02
C ASP A 195 9.10 1.80 -0.39
N LYS A 196 8.22 2.29 0.48
CA LYS A 196 7.46 3.52 0.22
C LYS A 196 8.37 4.73 0.01
N ALA A 197 9.49 4.85 0.76
CA ALA A 197 10.41 5.97 0.61
C ALA A 197 11.14 5.97 -0.72
N GLN A 198 11.59 4.80 -1.20
CA GLN A 198 12.27 4.70 -2.50
C GLN A 198 11.34 5.12 -3.63
N SER A 199 10.11 4.67 -3.59
CA SER A 199 9.10 5.04 -4.60
C SER A 199 8.73 6.51 -4.53
N LEU A 200 8.65 7.08 -3.32
CA LEU A 200 8.44 8.52 -3.13
C LEU A 200 9.61 9.35 -3.65
N ALA A 201 10.85 8.86 -3.52
CA ALA A 201 11.99 9.54 -4.13
C ALA A 201 11.90 9.60 -5.66
N VAL A 202 11.39 8.54 -6.30
CA VAL A 202 11.10 8.53 -7.74
C VAL A 202 9.98 9.53 -8.05
N LEU A 203 8.85 9.47 -7.33
CA LEU A 203 7.73 10.41 -7.53
C LEU A 203 8.18 11.86 -7.42
N LEU A 204 8.87 12.22 -6.33
CA LEU A 204 9.33 13.60 -6.09
C LEU A 204 10.21 14.12 -7.23
N LYS A 205 11.13 13.28 -7.72
CA LYS A 205 11.97 13.61 -8.87
C LYS A 205 11.16 13.91 -10.14
N GLU A 206 10.18 13.07 -10.44
CA GLU A 206 9.34 13.22 -11.64
C GLU A 206 8.45 14.49 -11.58
N ILE A 207 7.98 14.86 -10.38
CA ILE A 207 7.11 16.03 -10.20
C ILE A 207 7.89 17.30 -9.82
N GLY A 208 9.22 17.24 -9.74
CA GLY A 208 10.09 18.39 -9.49
C GLY A 208 10.00 18.94 -8.06
N LEU A 209 9.70 18.10 -7.07
CA LEU A 209 9.68 18.44 -5.66
C LEU A 209 10.84 17.82 -4.90
N THR A 210 11.14 18.39 -3.73
CA THR A 210 12.12 17.83 -2.80
C THR A 210 11.43 17.19 -1.60
N ARG A 211 12.13 16.35 -0.84
CA ARG A 211 11.58 15.72 0.35
C ARG A 211 11.19 16.73 1.43
N GLU A 212 11.86 17.89 1.49
CA GLU A 212 11.57 18.98 2.40
C GLU A 212 10.20 19.64 2.16
N GLU A 213 9.65 19.46 0.95
CA GLU A 213 8.32 19.94 0.55
C GLU A 213 7.22 18.88 0.76
N MET A 214 7.56 17.74 1.37
CA MET A 214 6.67 16.59 1.59
C MET A 214 6.38 16.39 3.07
N ILE A 215 5.12 16.15 3.40
CA ILE A 215 4.66 15.54 4.67
C ILE A 215 4.30 14.09 4.38
N ALA A 216 4.68 13.16 5.26
CA ALA A 216 4.20 11.78 5.24
C ALA A 216 3.55 11.41 6.57
N ILE A 217 2.37 10.77 6.51
CA ILE A 217 1.62 10.32 7.68
C ILE A 217 1.35 8.81 7.56
N GLY A 218 1.64 8.07 8.64
CA GLY A 218 1.47 6.62 8.69
C GLY A 218 1.39 6.06 10.11
N ASP A 219 1.16 4.76 10.23
CA ASP A 219 1.05 4.08 11.54
C ASP A 219 1.75 2.73 11.60
N GLY A 220 2.00 2.08 10.46
CA GLY A 220 2.56 0.74 10.37
C GLY A 220 4.07 0.68 10.12
N PHE A 221 4.66 -0.52 10.27
CA PHE A 221 6.08 -0.75 9.97
C PHE A 221 6.45 -0.40 8.52
N ASN A 222 5.54 -0.63 7.58
CA ASN A 222 5.74 -0.31 6.17
C ASN A 222 5.76 1.21 5.88
N ASP A 223 5.40 2.04 6.87
CA ASP A 223 5.40 3.50 6.78
C ASP A 223 6.67 4.12 7.33
N LEU A 224 7.43 3.36 8.14
CA LEU A 224 8.59 3.87 8.85
C LEU A 224 9.58 4.57 7.92
N SER A 225 9.86 3.96 6.77
CA SER A 225 10.79 4.52 5.79
C SER A 225 10.30 5.84 5.19
N MET A 226 9.01 5.95 4.83
CA MET A 226 8.47 7.20 4.28
C MET A 226 8.37 8.31 5.33
N ILE A 227 8.11 7.97 6.60
CA ILE A 227 8.10 8.92 7.73
C ILE A 227 9.50 9.48 7.95
N GLN A 228 10.52 8.63 7.99
CA GLN A 228 11.92 9.05 8.15
C GLN A 228 12.45 9.84 6.94
N TYR A 229 11.94 9.55 5.74
CA TYR A 229 12.38 10.19 4.51
C TYR A 229 11.81 11.59 4.31
N ALA A 230 10.56 11.83 4.75
CA ALA A 230 9.84 13.08 4.55
C ALA A 230 10.52 14.29 5.20
N GLY A 231 10.23 15.48 4.69
CA GLY A 231 10.63 16.74 5.34
C GLY A 231 9.86 17.02 6.65
N LEU A 232 8.71 16.34 6.84
CA LEU A 232 7.98 16.23 8.09
C LEU A 232 7.30 14.85 8.13
N GLY A 233 7.83 13.96 8.93
CA GLY A 233 7.27 12.64 9.18
C GLY A 233 6.34 12.66 10.38
N ILE A 234 5.11 12.17 10.21
CA ILE A 234 4.07 12.20 11.25
C ILE A 234 3.58 10.78 11.52
N ALA A 235 3.61 10.36 12.78
CA ALA A 235 3.01 9.13 13.23
C ALA A 235 1.59 9.38 13.77
N MET A 236 0.68 8.46 13.49
CA MET A 236 -0.64 8.46 14.13
C MET A 236 -0.52 8.09 15.62
N ALA A 237 -1.45 8.55 16.47
CA ALA A 237 -1.45 8.16 17.89
C ALA A 237 -1.64 6.64 18.09
N ASN A 238 -2.35 5.98 17.17
CA ASN A 238 -2.50 4.53 17.14
C ASN A 238 -1.34 3.79 16.47
N ALA A 239 -0.29 4.50 16.02
CA ALA A 239 0.86 3.89 15.36
C ALA A 239 1.64 2.95 16.30
N GLN A 240 2.39 2.05 15.70
CA GLN A 240 3.34 1.20 16.41
C GLN A 240 4.44 2.05 17.06
N GLU A 241 4.95 1.61 18.19
CA GLU A 241 5.87 2.41 19.01
C GLU A 241 7.12 2.82 18.25
N VAL A 242 7.70 1.90 17.47
CA VAL A 242 8.86 2.19 16.62
C VAL A 242 8.59 3.29 15.59
N VAL A 243 7.35 3.40 15.09
CA VAL A 243 6.97 4.45 14.13
C VAL A 243 6.90 5.81 14.84
N LYS A 244 6.32 5.85 16.05
CA LYS A 244 6.23 7.07 16.87
C LYS A 244 7.62 7.59 17.29
N GLU A 245 8.52 6.69 17.67
CA GLU A 245 9.90 7.02 18.07
C GLU A 245 10.73 7.63 16.93
N ASN A 246 10.34 7.37 15.68
CA ASN A 246 11.04 7.83 14.49
C ASN A 246 10.33 8.96 13.73
N ALA A 247 9.21 9.46 14.25
CA ALA A 247 8.46 10.55 13.65
C ALA A 247 8.86 11.92 14.24
N ASP A 248 8.76 12.96 13.44
CA ASP A 248 8.97 14.34 13.89
C ASP A 248 7.80 14.86 14.75
N PHE A 249 6.61 14.30 14.53
CA PHE A 249 5.38 14.68 15.25
C PHE A 249 4.45 13.48 15.40
N ILE A 250 3.76 13.40 16.55
CA ILE A 250 2.68 12.42 16.77
C ILE A 250 1.35 13.18 16.74
N THR A 251 0.49 12.82 15.80
CA THR A 251 -0.86 13.39 15.67
C THR A 251 -1.88 12.59 16.49
N LEU A 252 -3.19 12.90 16.35
CA LEU A 252 -4.26 12.13 16.97
C LEU A 252 -4.43 10.76 16.28
N SER A 253 -5.30 9.91 16.81
CA SER A 253 -5.60 8.62 16.18
C SER A 253 -6.44 8.77 14.91
N ASN A 254 -6.52 7.70 14.12
CA ASN A 254 -7.40 7.63 12.94
C ASN A 254 -8.90 7.64 13.28
N GLU A 255 -9.26 7.41 14.56
CA GLU A 255 -10.63 7.55 15.07
C GLU A 255 -10.94 8.98 15.52
N GLU A 256 -9.92 9.84 15.66
CA GLU A 256 -9.99 11.20 16.18
C GLU A 256 -9.55 12.25 15.14
N ASP A 257 -9.69 11.92 13.86
CA ASP A 257 -9.31 12.80 12.74
C ASP A 257 -7.84 13.25 12.73
N GLY A 258 -6.91 12.38 13.13
CA GLY A 258 -5.49 12.72 13.25
C GLY A 258 -4.85 13.26 11.97
N VAL A 259 -5.31 12.81 10.80
CA VAL A 259 -4.87 13.34 9.49
C VAL A 259 -5.35 14.78 9.30
N ALA A 260 -6.61 15.07 9.61
CA ALA A 260 -7.14 16.44 9.53
C ALA A 260 -6.40 17.37 10.49
N TYR A 261 -6.24 16.96 11.74
CA TYR A 261 -5.49 17.73 12.74
C TYR A 261 -4.08 18.09 12.26
N ALA A 262 -3.35 17.14 11.70
CA ALA A 262 -2.01 17.37 11.15
C ALA A 262 -2.03 18.34 9.96
N ALA A 263 -2.98 18.17 9.03
CA ALA A 263 -3.13 19.04 7.86
C ALA A 263 -3.48 20.48 8.25
N GLU A 264 -4.39 20.67 9.21
CA GLU A 264 -4.76 21.98 9.75
C GLU A 264 -3.57 22.68 10.40
N LYS A 265 -2.79 21.93 11.21
CA LYS A 265 -1.66 22.49 11.95
C LYS A 265 -0.48 22.88 11.06
N PHE A 266 -0.16 22.11 10.02
CA PHE A 266 1.08 22.29 9.24
C PHE A 266 0.88 22.84 7.83
N ILE A 267 -0.35 22.84 7.33
CA ILE A 267 -0.68 23.29 5.96
C ILE A 267 -1.62 24.48 5.97
N LEU A 268 -2.70 24.44 6.79
CA LEU A 268 -3.74 25.49 6.79
C LEU A 268 -3.49 26.62 7.81
N SER A 269 -2.55 26.46 8.74
CA SER A 269 -2.19 27.44 9.77
C SER A 269 -1.41 28.64 9.22
#